data_740bb38ccb5a6dd47b92228f1f18443a
#
_entry.id   740bb38ccb5a6dd47b92228f1f18443a
#
_cell.length_a   1.000
_cell.length_b   1.000
_cell.length_c   1.000
_cell.angle_alpha   90.00
_cell.angle_beta   90.00
_cell.angle_gamma   90.00
#
_symmetry.space_group_name_H-M   'P 1'
#
loop_
_entity.id
_entity.type
_entity.pdbx_description
1 polymer ?
#
loop_
_entity_poly.entity_id
_entity_poly.type
_entity_poly.pdbx_seq_one_letter_code
_entity_poly.pdbx_strand_id
1 'polypeptide(L)'
;MDDPYRMYLVVRRGAFEDLETGGVLAGAAAVSCLRRFGNDPEHAEAIAAWRERPGKVTLRARGGQWDQVLQHESYTYAGDLDGAAVLALAPRRRSERSETLVKLQAMASALTAPPTIETAPTPDAPGGRMTYIINPSLDMSTGKTMAQVAHAATMSAATGSVEP
;
A
#
# COMPACT_ATOMS: atom_id res chain seq x y z
N MET A 1 -19.80 17.36 -0.90
CA MET A 1 -18.59 16.83 -1.60
C MET A 1 -18.29 15.44 -1.04
N ASP A 2 -18.11 14.48 -1.91
CA ASP A 2 -17.82 13.10 -1.53
C ASP A 2 -16.40 13.02 -0.93
N ASP A 3 -16.28 12.53 0.30
CA ASP A 3 -15.01 12.34 1.01
C ASP A 3 -14.89 10.88 1.46
N PRO A 4 -14.62 9.96 0.52
CA PRO A 4 -14.57 8.54 0.81
C PRO A 4 -13.36 8.17 1.68
N TYR A 5 -13.51 7.08 2.43
CA TYR A 5 -12.39 6.48 3.14
C TYR A 5 -11.29 6.04 2.17
N ARG A 6 -10.04 6.30 2.54
CA ARG A 6 -8.86 5.87 1.80
C ARG A 6 -7.83 5.26 2.73
N MET A 7 -7.21 4.19 2.31
CA MET A 7 -6.03 3.66 2.96
C MET A 7 -4.81 4.44 2.48
N TYR A 8 -4.04 4.97 3.40
CA TYR A 8 -2.80 5.69 3.09
C TYR A 8 -1.62 4.75 3.22
N LEU A 9 -0.86 4.63 2.13
CA LEU A 9 0.44 3.96 2.10
C LEU A 9 1.50 5.04 2.20
N VAL A 10 2.48 4.86 3.08
CA VAL A 10 3.57 5.83 3.24
C VAL A 10 4.89 5.16 2.92
N VAL A 11 5.65 5.82 2.04
CA VAL A 11 6.96 5.37 1.57
C VAL A 11 8.01 6.38 2.01
N ARG A 12 9.11 5.91 2.56
CA ARG A 12 10.25 6.75 2.85
C ARG A 12 11.00 7.07 1.54
N ARG A 13 11.27 8.35 1.29
CA ARG A 13 12.00 8.77 0.09
C ARG A 13 13.36 8.09 0.01
N GLY A 14 13.66 7.47 -1.14
CA GLY A 14 14.94 6.82 -1.39
C GLY A 14 15.13 5.47 -0.70
N ALA A 15 14.09 4.92 -0.08
CA ALA A 15 14.18 3.64 0.62
C ALA A 15 14.40 2.43 -0.29
N PHE A 16 13.94 2.52 -1.53
CA PHE A 16 14.13 1.51 -2.58
C PHE A 16 14.07 2.19 -3.96
N GLU A 17 14.63 1.53 -4.96
CA GLU A 17 14.77 2.09 -6.31
C GLU A 17 13.91 1.39 -7.35
N ASP A 18 13.43 0.19 -7.04
CA ASP A 18 12.65 -0.62 -7.98
C ASP A 18 11.18 -0.74 -7.59
N LEU A 19 10.32 -0.79 -8.61
CA LEU A 19 8.87 -0.85 -8.47
C LEU A 19 8.39 -2.21 -7.95
N GLU A 20 9.12 -3.29 -8.22
CA GLU A 20 8.79 -4.62 -7.74
C GLU A 20 8.85 -4.68 -6.22
N THR A 21 9.96 -4.21 -5.62
CA THR A 21 10.11 -4.08 -4.17
C THR A 21 9.00 -3.22 -3.59
N GLY A 22 8.76 -2.04 -4.17
CA GLY A 22 7.71 -1.12 -3.71
C GLY A 22 6.32 -1.74 -3.75
N GLY A 23 5.98 -2.45 -4.81
CA GLY A 23 4.69 -3.12 -4.97
C GLY A 23 4.48 -4.26 -3.98
N VAL A 24 5.47 -5.13 -3.82
CA VAL A 24 5.42 -6.24 -2.85
C VAL A 24 5.26 -5.74 -1.43
N LEU A 25 6.06 -4.76 -1.03
CA LEU A 25 5.97 -4.17 0.31
C LEU A 25 4.62 -3.46 0.54
N ALA A 26 4.12 -2.73 -0.46
CA ALA A 26 2.82 -2.07 -0.38
C ALA A 26 1.67 -3.07 -0.20
N GLY A 27 1.70 -4.17 -0.96
CA GLY A 27 0.72 -5.25 -0.84
C GLY A 27 0.73 -5.90 0.53
N ALA A 28 1.90 -6.28 1.03
CA ALA A 28 2.07 -6.90 2.34
C ALA A 28 1.64 -5.98 3.49
N ALA A 29 2.04 -4.70 3.45
CA ALA A 29 1.64 -3.72 4.47
C ALA A 29 0.12 -3.49 4.48
N ALA A 30 -0.52 -3.39 3.31
CA ALA A 30 -1.96 -3.20 3.20
C ALA A 30 -2.77 -4.39 3.73
N VAL A 31 -2.36 -5.62 3.42
CA VAL A 31 -2.99 -6.83 3.96
C VAL A 31 -2.85 -6.89 5.48
N SER A 32 -1.66 -6.61 6.00
CA SER A 32 -1.40 -6.53 7.45
C SER A 32 -2.26 -5.47 8.13
N CYS A 33 -2.49 -4.32 7.46
CA CYS A 33 -3.36 -3.25 7.96
C CYS A 33 -4.79 -3.75 8.17
N LEU A 34 -5.37 -4.44 7.19
CA LEU A 34 -6.72 -4.97 7.30
C LEU A 34 -6.84 -6.06 8.39
N ARG A 35 -5.81 -6.89 8.55
CA ARG A 35 -5.78 -7.92 9.61
C ARG A 35 -5.70 -7.29 10.99
N ARG A 36 -4.82 -6.32 11.18
CA ARG A 36 -4.61 -5.67 12.48
C ARG A 36 -5.80 -4.83 12.90
N PHE A 37 -6.29 -3.96 12.01
CA PHE A 37 -7.29 -2.96 12.34
C PHE A 37 -8.73 -3.41 12.05
N GLY A 38 -8.93 -4.49 11.31
CA GLY A 38 -10.27 -4.95 10.90
C GLY A 38 -11.17 -5.35 12.06
N ASN A 39 -10.60 -5.80 13.18
CA ASN A 39 -11.32 -6.17 14.40
C ASN A 39 -11.09 -5.18 15.56
N ASP A 40 -10.36 -4.11 15.31
CA ASP A 40 -10.15 -3.06 16.29
C ASP A 40 -11.39 -2.17 16.36
N PRO A 41 -12.04 -2.02 17.52
CA PRO A 41 -13.25 -1.20 17.66
C PRO A 41 -13.08 0.24 17.20
N GLU A 42 -11.89 0.81 17.32
CA GLU A 42 -11.58 2.18 16.88
C GLU A 42 -11.59 2.32 15.35
N HIS A 43 -11.24 1.26 14.62
CA HIS A 43 -11.02 1.31 13.17
C HIS A 43 -12.01 0.46 12.36
N ALA A 44 -12.77 -0.41 13.01
CA ALA A 44 -13.64 -1.39 12.34
C ALA A 44 -14.67 -0.74 11.42
N GLU A 45 -15.29 0.36 11.84
CA GLU A 45 -16.26 1.11 11.03
C GLU A 45 -15.62 1.69 9.76
N ALA A 46 -14.46 2.32 9.90
CA ALA A 46 -13.72 2.90 8.79
C ALA A 46 -13.28 1.83 7.78
N ILE A 47 -12.86 0.67 8.26
CA ILE A 47 -12.48 -0.47 7.40
C ILE A 47 -13.70 -1.06 6.70
N ALA A 48 -14.83 -1.20 7.38
CA ALA A 48 -16.07 -1.69 6.77
C ALA A 48 -16.54 -0.75 5.64
N ALA A 49 -16.59 0.56 5.91
CA ALA A 49 -16.96 1.55 4.91
C ALA A 49 -15.96 1.61 3.74
N TRP A 50 -14.66 1.46 4.02
CA TRP A 50 -13.63 1.41 2.98
C TRP A 50 -13.78 0.17 2.08
N ARG A 51 -14.17 -0.99 2.63
CA ARG A 51 -14.38 -2.23 1.84
C ARG A 51 -15.48 -2.09 0.80
N GLU A 52 -16.49 -1.28 1.04
CA GLU A 52 -17.56 -1.02 0.06
C GLU A 52 -17.06 -0.22 -1.14
N ARG A 53 -16.11 0.68 -0.90
CA ARG A 53 -15.52 1.54 -1.94
C ARG A 53 -14.02 1.72 -1.71
N PRO A 54 -13.23 0.67 -1.93
CA PRO A 54 -11.81 0.70 -1.59
C PRO A 54 -11.02 1.68 -2.46
N GLY A 55 -10.24 2.51 -1.81
CA GLY A 55 -9.31 3.44 -2.45
C GLY A 55 -8.02 3.54 -1.64
N LYS A 56 -6.90 3.71 -2.34
CA LYS A 56 -5.57 3.85 -1.74
C LYS A 56 -4.84 5.05 -2.29
N VAL A 57 -4.05 5.67 -1.44
CA VAL A 57 -3.18 6.80 -1.81
C VAL A 57 -1.78 6.48 -1.31
N THR A 58 -0.79 6.58 -2.18
CA THR A 58 0.61 6.42 -1.80
C THR A 58 1.25 7.79 -1.60
N LEU A 59 1.75 8.02 -0.41
CA LEU A 59 2.41 9.24 0.02
C LEU A 59 3.91 8.99 0.22
N ARG A 60 4.71 10.03 0.02
CA ARG A 60 6.16 10.01 0.21
C ARG A 60 6.55 10.87 1.40
N ALA A 61 7.27 10.29 2.35
CA ALA A 61 7.86 10.98 3.48
C ALA A 61 9.34 11.29 3.23
N ARG A 62 9.75 12.52 3.49
CA ARG A 62 11.13 13.00 3.37
C ARG A 62 11.74 13.20 4.75
N GLY A 63 12.99 12.78 4.95
CA GLY A 63 13.75 13.04 6.17
C GLY A 63 12.93 12.82 7.44
N GLY A 64 12.84 13.84 8.29
CA GLY A 64 12.09 13.77 9.55
C GLY A 64 10.59 13.54 9.43
N GLN A 65 9.99 13.67 8.23
CA GLN A 65 8.57 13.34 8.05
C GLN A 65 8.30 11.84 8.27
N TRP A 66 9.24 10.98 7.90
CA TRP A 66 9.14 9.53 8.17
C TRP A 66 9.05 9.28 9.67
N ASP A 67 9.95 9.87 10.44
CA ASP A 67 9.97 9.72 11.90
C ASP A 67 8.69 10.26 12.54
N GLN A 68 8.15 11.36 12.00
CA GLN A 68 6.87 11.92 12.45
C GLN A 68 5.71 10.95 12.21
N VAL A 69 5.68 10.25 11.08
CA VAL A 69 4.66 9.22 10.81
C VAL A 69 4.81 8.06 11.79
N LEU A 70 6.01 7.55 11.99
CA LEU A 70 6.28 6.46 12.95
C LEU A 70 5.87 6.83 14.37
N GLN A 71 6.04 8.09 14.76
CA GLN A 71 5.74 8.58 16.11
C GLN A 71 4.26 8.86 16.34
N HIS A 72 3.55 9.39 15.33
CA HIS A 72 2.20 9.95 15.51
C HIS A 72 1.06 9.15 14.89
N GLU A 73 1.36 8.16 14.03
CA GLU A 73 0.34 7.38 13.35
C GLU A 73 0.27 5.93 13.84
N SER A 74 -0.93 5.36 13.81
CA SER A 74 -1.12 3.92 13.95
C SER A 74 -0.96 3.27 12.58
N TYR A 75 -0.01 2.35 12.45
CA TYR A 75 0.35 1.73 11.18
C TYR A 75 0.66 0.25 11.30
N THR A 76 0.61 -0.44 10.17
CA THR A 76 1.32 -1.68 9.90
C THR A 76 2.41 -1.41 8.88
N TYR A 77 3.36 -2.30 8.75
CA TYR A 77 4.43 -2.14 7.79
C TYR A 77 4.87 -3.48 7.18
N ALA A 78 5.55 -3.39 6.08
CA ALA A 78 6.30 -4.47 5.48
C ALA A 78 7.71 -3.97 5.15
N GLY A 79 8.69 -4.85 5.26
CA GLY A 79 10.10 -4.53 5.07
C GLY A 79 10.83 -4.17 6.35
N ASP A 80 11.84 -3.35 6.23
CA ASP A 80 12.71 -2.87 7.30
C ASP A 80 12.47 -1.37 7.53
N LEU A 81 12.02 -0.98 8.71
CA LEU A 81 11.73 0.43 9.04
C LEU A 81 12.95 1.35 8.95
N ASP A 82 14.15 0.82 9.17
CA ASP A 82 15.41 1.55 9.01
C ASP A 82 15.94 1.55 7.57
N GLY A 83 15.36 0.72 6.72
CA GLY A 83 15.74 0.54 5.32
C GLY A 83 14.55 0.67 4.37
N ALA A 84 14.33 -0.36 3.56
CA ALA A 84 13.24 -0.45 2.60
C ALA A 84 11.94 -0.89 3.29
N ALA A 85 11.00 0.02 3.48
CA ALA A 85 9.71 -0.27 4.08
C ALA A 85 8.57 0.53 3.44
N VAL A 86 7.37 -0.03 3.53
CA VAL A 86 6.11 0.65 3.26
C VAL A 86 5.23 0.53 4.49
N LEU A 87 4.67 1.65 4.92
CA LEU A 87 3.65 1.70 5.98
C LEU A 87 2.25 1.68 5.36
N ALA A 88 1.31 1.05 6.04
CA ALA A 88 -0.12 1.17 5.73
C ALA A 88 -0.88 1.65 6.97
N LEU A 89 -1.66 2.71 6.81
CA LEU A 89 -2.46 3.30 7.87
C LEU A 89 -3.91 2.88 7.71
N ALA A 90 -4.60 2.68 8.84
CA ALA A 90 -6.03 2.41 8.82
C ALA A 90 -6.79 3.44 7.97
N PRO A 91 -7.78 3.01 7.18
CA PRO A 91 -8.53 3.91 6.31
C PRO A 91 -9.11 5.09 7.07
N ARG A 92 -9.00 6.27 6.47
CA ARG A 92 -9.60 7.51 6.95
C ARG A 92 -10.02 8.42 5.79
N ARG A 93 -10.88 9.36 6.06
CA ARG A 93 -11.28 10.37 5.08
C ARG A 93 -10.17 11.38 4.87
N ARG A 94 -10.20 12.08 3.75
CA ARG A 94 -9.22 13.14 3.47
C ARG A 94 -9.29 14.26 4.51
N SER A 95 -10.49 14.60 4.94
CA SER A 95 -10.73 15.60 5.98
C SER A 95 -10.22 15.21 7.37
N GLU A 96 -10.04 13.91 7.62
CA GLU A 96 -9.57 13.34 8.89
C GLU A 96 -8.05 13.11 8.93
N ARG A 97 -7.32 13.56 7.92
CA ARG A 97 -5.86 13.44 7.92
C ARG A 97 -5.25 14.27 9.03
N SER A 98 -4.32 13.68 9.76
CA SER A 98 -3.49 14.38 10.74
C SER A 98 -2.64 15.47 10.09
N GLU A 99 -2.13 16.39 10.89
CA GLU A 99 -1.16 17.38 10.42
C GLU A 99 0.08 16.74 9.81
N THR A 100 0.50 15.59 10.32
CA THR A 100 1.61 14.81 9.79
C THR A 100 1.31 14.36 8.36
N LEU A 101 0.15 13.76 8.10
CA LEU A 101 -0.22 13.28 6.77
C LEU A 101 -0.47 14.41 5.76
N VAL A 102 -1.01 15.53 6.20
CA VAL A 102 -1.26 16.70 5.33
C VAL A 102 0.03 17.26 4.73
N LYS A 103 1.14 17.15 5.45
CA LYS A 103 2.47 17.63 5.00
C LYS A 103 3.14 16.70 4.00
N LEU A 104 2.67 15.44 3.86
CA LEU A 104 3.24 14.49 2.91
C LEU A 104 2.75 14.77 1.49
N GLN A 105 3.62 14.49 0.53
CA GLN A 105 3.30 14.64 -0.89
C GLN A 105 2.95 13.29 -1.50
N ALA A 106 2.15 13.30 -2.55
CA ALA A 106 1.91 12.12 -3.36
C ALA A 106 3.23 11.54 -3.88
N MET A 107 3.33 10.22 -3.93
CA MET A 107 4.51 9.53 -4.45
C MET A 107 4.62 9.77 -5.95
N ALA A 108 5.58 10.60 -6.35
CA ALA A 108 5.89 10.92 -7.74
C ALA A 108 7.32 10.54 -8.13
N SER A 109 8.05 9.82 -7.27
CA SER A 109 9.40 9.35 -7.57
C SER A 109 9.34 8.26 -8.64
N ALA A 110 10.20 8.37 -9.66
CA ALA A 110 10.39 7.30 -10.61
C ALA A 110 11.11 6.12 -9.95
N LEU A 111 10.58 4.92 -10.12
CA LEU A 111 11.23 3.67 -9.73
C LEU A 111 11.52 2.85 -10.98
N THR A 112 12.56 2.02 -10.93
CA THR A 112 12.89 1.11 -12.03
C THR A 112 11.74 0.11 -12.24
N ALA A 113 11.22 0.08 -13.47
CA ALA A 113 10.16 -0.86 -13.85
C ALA A 113 10.68 -2.31 -13.79
N PRO A 114 9.81 -3.28 -13.44
CA PRO A 114 10.17 -4.69 -13.53
C PRO A 114 10.45 -5.08 -14.99
N PRO A 115 11.19 -6.19 -15.20
CA PRO A 115 11.44 -6.68 -16.55
C PRO A 115 10.12 -7.03 -17.26
N THR A 116 10.11 -6.85 -18.58
CA THR A 116 8.97 -7.23 -19.42
C THR A 116 8.77 -8.73 -19.40
N ILE A 117 7.55 -9.19 -19.16
CA ILE A 117 7.16 -10.60 -19.21
C ILE A 117 6.63 -10.89 -20.60
N GLU A 118 7.33 -11.73 -21.37
CA GLU A 118 6.92 -12.13 -22.72
C GLU A 118 5.86 -13.23 -22.71
N THR A 119 5.86 -14.05 -21.65
CA THR A 119 4.89 -15.15 -21.46
C THR A 119 4.27 -15.08 -20.07
N ALA A 120 2.99 -15.42 -19.97
CA ALA A 120 2.35 -15.51 -18.66
C ALA A 120 3.09 -16.49 -17.76
N PRO A 121 3.38 -16.14 -16.49
CA PRO A 121 4.02 -17.06 -15.57
C PRO A 121 3.16 -18.31 -15.38
N THR A 122 3.80 -19.47 -15.43
CA THR A 122 3.14 -20.73 -15.10
C THR A 122 2.77 -20.74 -13.62
N PRO A 123 1.53 -21.09 -13.26
CA PRO A 123 1.17 -21.26 -11.85
C PRO A 123 2.11 -22.27 -11.21
N ASP A 124 2.87 -21.82 -10.21
CA ASP A 124 3.74 -22.71 -9.44
C ASP A 124 2.93 -23.65 -8.55
N ALA A 125 3.58 -24.68 -8.09
CA ALA A 125 3.08 -25.75 -7.23
C ALA A 125 2.34 -25.26 -5.95
N PRO A 126 1.63 -26.13 -5.23
CA PRO A 126 0.80 -25.81 -4.04
C PRO A 126 1.57 -24.97 -3.00
N GLY A 127 0.99 -23.87 -2.56
CA GLY A 127 1.61 -22.84 -1.74
C GLY A 127 1.91 -21.56 -2.52
N GLY A 128 1.31 -21.41 -3.66
CA GLY A 128 1.54 -20.48 -4.75
C GLY A 128 1.86 -19.04 -4.35
N ARG A 129 2.84 -18.47 -5.06
CA ARG A 129 3.18 -17.05 -5.01
C ARG A 129 2.17 -16.27 -5.83
N MET A 130 1.67 -15.16 -5.28
CA MET A 130 0.86 -14.24 -6.07
C MET A 130 1.77 -13.43 -7.00
N THR A 131 1.45 -13.45 -8.28
CA THR A 131 2.14 -12.65 -9.29
C THR A 131 1.23 -11.52 -9.77
N TYR A 132 1.71 -10.29 -9.68
CA TYR A 132 1.00 -9.11 -10.20
C TYR A 132 1.58 -8.74 -11.56
N ILE A 133 0.73 -8.67 -12.56
CA ILE A 133 1.11 -8.26 -13.92
C ILE A 133 0.65 -6.81 -14.11
N ILE A 134 1.61 -5.94 -14.40
CA ILE A 134 1.36 -4.52 -14.64
C ILE A 134 1.24 -4.30 -16.15
N ASN A 135 0.13 -3.69 -16.58
CA ASN A 135 -0.04 -3.31 -17.96
C ASN A 135 0.69 -1.96 -18.23
N PRO A 136 1.78 -1.96 -19.01
CA PRO A 136 2.54 -0.75 -19.26
C PRO A 136 1.80 0.30 -20.06
N SER A 137 0.77 -0.09 -20.82
CA SER A 137 -0.02 0.85 -21.64
C SER A 137 -0.92 1.78 -20.82
N LEU A 138 -1.12 1.51 -19.53
CA LEU A 138 -1.94 2.35 -18.65
C LEU A 138 -1.23 3.63 -18.17
N ASP A 139 0.06 3.76 -18.42
CA ASP A 139 0.88 4.93 -18.04
C ASP A 139 0.60 5.46 -16.62
N MET A 140 0.56 4.55 -15.66
CA MET A 140 0.34 4.87 -14.25
C MET A 140 1.63 5.38 -13.60
N SER A 141 1.50 6.44 -12.78
CA SER A 141 2.62 6.84 -11.92
C SER A 141 3.00 5.71 -10.95
N THR A 142 4.24 5.72 -10.47
CA THR A 142 4.75 4.75 -9.49
C THR A 142 3.82 4.59 -8.29
N GLY A 143 3.37 5.71 -7.70
CA GLY A 143 2.48 5.68 -6.56
C GLY A 143 1.12 5.04 -6.88
N LYS A 144 0.57 5.28 -8.07
CA LYS A 144 -0.67 4.64 -8.52
C LYS A 144 -0.47 3.14 -8.75
N THR A 145 0.64 2.74 -9.33
CA THR A 145 0.97 1.33 -9.54
C THR A 145 1.08 0.58 -8.22
N MET A 146 1.81 1.14 -7.24
CA MET A 146 1.91 0.57 -5.90
C MET A 146 0.53 0.45 -5.23
N ALA A 147 -0.32 1.47 -5.36
CA ALA A 147 -1.68 1.45 -4.83
C ALA A 147 -2.54 0.35 -5.49
N GLN A 148 -2.39 0.12 -6.79
CA GLN A 148 -3.11 -0.94 -7.51
C GLN A 148 -2.63 -2.34 -7.12
N VAL A 149 -1.32 -2.54 -6.95
CA VAL A 149 -0.77 -3.82 -6.44
C VAL A 149 -1.29 -4.09 -5.02
N ALA A 150 -1.26 -3.09 -4.15
CA ALA A 150 -1.82 -3.20 -2.80
C ALA A 150 -3.33 -3.48 -2.82
N HIS A 151 -4.07 -2.91 -3.77
CA HIS A 151 -5.50 -3.19 -3.95
C HIS A 151 -5.72 -4.66 -4.33
N ALA A 152 -5.00 -5.15 -5.34
CA ALA A 152 -5.08 -6.55 -5.75
C ALA A 152 -4.72 -7.51 -4.59
N ALA A 153 -3.68 -7.20 -3.81
CA ALA A 153 -3.29 -7.98 -2.64
C ALA A 153 -4.42 -8.05 -1.59
N THR A 154 -5.05 -6.92 -1.27
CA THR A 154 -6.15 -6.90 -0.29
C THR A 154 -7.40 -7.63 -0.79
N MET A 155 -7.71 -7.57 -2.07
CA MET A 155 -8.82 -8.31 -2.67
C MET A 155 -8.57 -9.82 -2.63
N SER A 156 -7.36 -10.26 -2.97
CA SER A 156 -6.98 -11.67 -2.95
C SER A 156 -6.99 -12.25 -1.53
N ALA A 157 -6.51 -11.51 -0.55
CA ALA A 157 -6.57 -11.92 0.85
C ALA A 157 -8.02 -12.05 1.37
N ALA A 158 -8.93 -11.18 0.93
CA ALA A 158 -10.34 -11.23 1.29
C ALA A 158 -11.07 -12.47 0.73
N THR A 159 -10.63 -13.00 -0.41
CA THR A 159 -11.23 -14.20 -1.04
C THR A 159 -10.70 -15.52 -0.48
N GLY A 160 -9.75 -15.48 0.48
CA GLY A 160 -9.12 -16.68 1.02
C GLY A 160 -8.16 -17.38 0.04
N SER A 161 -7.85 -16.75 -1.07
CA SER A 161 -6.98 -17.31 -2.12
C SER A 161 -5.48 -17.30 -1.75
N VAL A 162 -5.14 -16.65 -0.65
CA VAL A 162 -3.76 -16.55 -0.15
C VAL A 162 -3.80 -16.78 1.36
N GLU A 163 -3.38 -17.95 1.79
CA GLU A 163 -2.95 -18.13 3.18
C GLU A 163 -1.59 -17.44 3.38
N PRO A 164 -1.32 -16.90 4.57
CA PRO A 164 -0.09 -16.19 4.87
C PRO A 164 1.15 -17.08 4.82
#